data_85ee4eb88c6fcce4a91928a45b239f6a
#
_entry.id   85ee4eb88c6fcce4a91928a45b239f6a
#
_cell.length_a   1.000
_cell.length_b   1.000
_cell.length_c   1.000
_cell.angle_alpha   90.00
_cell.angle_beta   90.00
_cell.angle_gamma   90.00
#
_symmetry.space_group_name_H-M   'P 1'
#
loop_
_entity.id
_entity.type
_entity.pdbx_description
1 polymer ?
#
loop_
_entity_poly.entity_id
_entity_poly.type
_entity_poly.pdbx_seq_one_letter_code
_entity_poly.pdbx_strand_id
1 'polypeptide(L)'
;FPIFEWPRIDTPKLSFPITDTVLEEVQAKEKHAINQIQLAIQDHPNDIAAIIVEPIQGEGGDNHFRDEFMTSLRQICDENEMMFIMDEVQTGVGITGKWWAHEHFSSRPDIISFGKKSQVCGMLASNRVDEVEHHVFLESSRINSTFGGNLTDMVRFQLILEIITKEKLLE
;
A
#
# COMPACT_ATOMS: atom_id res chain seq x y z
N PHE A 1 -3.38 16.92 -15.32
CA PHE A 1 -3.62 16.51 -13.92
C PHE A 1 -2.89 17.48 -13.00
N PRO A 2 -3.48 17.89 -11.89
CA PRO A 2 -2.77 18.66 -10.90
C PRO A 2 -1.58 17.83 -10.39
N ILE A 3 -0.39 18.44 -10.38
CA ILE A 3 0.82 17.81 -9.84
C ILE A 3 0.96 18.38 -8.43
N PHE A 4 0.90 17.50 -7.44
CA PHE A 4 1.24 17.85 -6.08
C PHE A 4 2.76 17.75 -5.92
N GLU A 5 3.36 18.70 -5.21
CA GLU A 5 4.80 18.70 -4.90
C GLU A 5 5.14 17.78 -3.73
N TRP A 6 4.61 16.56 -3.76
CA TRP A 6 4.93 15.55 -2.76
C TRP A 6 6.31 14.97 -3.02
N PRO A 7 7.10 14.69 -1.98
CA PRO A 7 8.35 13.98 -2.12
C PRO A 7 8.15 12.65 -2.84
N ARG A 8 8.98 12.38 -3.84
CA ARG A 8 8.97 11.12 -4.60
C ARG A 8 10.28 10.41 -4.37
N ILE A 9 10.18 9.12 -4.15
CA ILE A 9 11.30 8.27 -3.75
C ILE A 9 11.63 7.32 -4.89
N ASP A 10 12.91 7.14 -5.18
CA ASP A 10 13.36 6.18 -6.18
C ASP A 10 13.00 4.75 -5.76
N THR A 11 12.54 3.98 -6.71
CA THR A 11 12.08 2.61 -6.47
C THR A 11 13.24 1.62 -6.47
N PRO A 12 13.54 0.94 -5.35
CA PRO A 12 14.61 -0.06 -5.27
C PRO A 12 14.15 -1.42 -5.79
N LYS A 13 13.85 -1.49 -7.08
CA LYS A 13 13.30 -2.71 -7.70
C LYS A 13 14.29 -3.87 -7.68
N LEU A 14 13.76 -5.06 -7.38
CA LEU A 14 14.46 -6.32 -7.48
C LEU A 14 14.58 -6.76 -8.94
N SER A 15 15.76 -7.23 -9.35
CA SER A 15 16.00 -7.82 -10.66
C SER A 15 16.14 -9.34 -10.56
N PHE A 16 15.77 -10.05 -11.62
CA PHE A 16 15.83 -11.51 -11.69
C PHE A 16 16.80 -11.97 -12.78
N PRO A 17 17.51 -13.10 -12.61
CA PRO A 17 17.50 -13.97 -11.43
C PRO A 17 18.19 -13.33 -10.23
N ILE A 18 17.78 -13.71 -9.04
CA ILE A 18 18.37 -13.22 -7.79
C ILE A 18 19.75 -13.87 -7.62
N THR A 19 20.80 -13.05 -7.63
CA THR A 19 22.19 -13.41 -7.35
C THR A 19 22.74 -12.54 -6.24
N ASP A 20 23.88 -12.90 -5.65
CA ASP A 20 24.53 -12.09 -4.61
C ASP A 20 24.81 -10.66 -5.12
N THR A 21 25.28 -10.50 -6.35
CA THR A 21 25.49 -9.19 -6.97
C THR A 21 24.19 -8.37 -7.08
N VAL A 22 23.09 -9.00 -7.51
CA VAL A 22 21.79 -8.35 -7.57
C VAL A 22 21.32 -7.93 -6.17
N LEU A 23 21.54 -8.75 -5.16
CA LEU A 23 21.17 -8.40 -3.78
C LEU A 23 21.98 -7.20 -3.27
N GLU A 24 23.29 -7.14 -3.54
CA GLU A 24 24.14 -5.99 -3.17
C GLU A 24 23.66 -4.69 -3.85
N GLU A 25 23.34 -4.76 -5.16
CA GLU A 25 22.82 -3.62 -5.91
C GLU A 25 21.48 -3.14 -5.37
N VAL A 26 20.56 -4.06 -5.05
CA VAL A 26 19.25 -3.72 -4.49
C VAL A 26 19.38 -3.10 -3.12
N GLN A 27 20.23 -3.66 -2.24
CA GLN A 27 20.50 -3.09 -0.91
C GLN A 27 21.06 -1.65 -1.00
N ALA A 28 21.92 -1.37 -1.99
CA ALA A 28 22.40 -0.02 -2.21
C ALA A 28 21.27 0.95 -2.64
N LYS A 29 20.35 0.50 -3.51
CA LYS A 29 19.18 1.26 -3.94
C LYS A 29 18.19 1.48 -2.78
N GLU A 30 17.97 0.46 -1.95
CA GLU A 30 17.12 0.57 -0.76
C GLU A 30 17.68 1.61 0.22
N LYS A 31 18.99 1.56 0.47
CA LYS A 31 19.65 2.56 1.31
C LYS A 31 19.51 3.97 0.74
N HIS A 32 19.61 4.12 -0.59
CA HIS A 32 19.41 5.41 -1.24
C HIS A 32 17.96 5.90 -1.06
N ALA A 33 16.96 5.04 -1.30
CA ALA A 33 15.55 5.35 -1.11
C ALA A 33 15.24 5.76 0.35
N ILE A 34 15.78 5.05 1.32
CA ILE A 34 15.65 5.38 2.75
C ILE A 34 16.26 6.75 3.06
N ASN A 35 17.43 7.06 2.51
CA ASN A 35 18.04 8.37 2.68
C ASN A 35 17.17 9.49 2.07
N GLN A 36 16.54 9.27 0.92
CA GLN A 36 15.61 10.25 0.33
C GLN A 36 14.40 10.48 1.25
N ILE A 37 13.85 9.43 1.87
CA ILE A 37 12.76 9.56 2.83
C ILE A 37 13.21 10.37 4.05
N GLN A 38 14.37 10.08 4.61
CA GLN A 38 14.91 10.81 5.76
C GLN A 38 15.14 12.28 5.46
N LEU A 39 15.66 12.62 4.28
CA LEU A 39 15.81 14.00 3.83
C LEU A 39 14.45 14.68 3.68
N ALA A 40 13.47 14.03 3.07
CA ALA A 40 12.11 14.57 2.97
C ALA A 40 11.50 14.86 4.34
N ILE A 41 11.68 13.99 5.32
CA ILE A 41 11.21 14.20 6.70
C ILE A 41 11.94 15.40 7.35
N GLN A 42 13.24 15.57 7.11
CA GLN A 42 14.02 16.69 7.62
C GLN A 42 13.59 18.03 6.98
N ASP A 43 13.31 18.02 5.68
CA ASP A 43 12.88 19.20 4.93
C ASP A 43 11.43 19.61 5.24
N HIS A 44 10.60 18.66 5.68
CA HIS A 44 9.19 18.84 6.01
C HIS A 44 8.85 18.28 7.40
N PRO A 45 9.41 18.87 8.48
CA PRO A 45 9.24 18.35 9.83
C PRO A 45 7.76 18.39 10.26
N ASN A 46 7.23 17.23 10.70
CA ASN A 46 5.84 17.03 11.13
C ASN A 46 4.76 17.34 10.06
N ASP A 47 5.13 17.36 8.78
CA ASP A 47 4.22 17.71 7.68
C ASP A 47 3.93 16.50 6.76
N ILE A 48 4.68 15.40 6.89
CA ILE A 48 4.47 14.19 6.11
C ILE A 48 3.54 13.24 6.87
N ALA A 49 2.32 13.07 6.34
CA ALA A 49 1.29 12.25 6.98
C ALA A 49 1.43 10.74 6.70
N ALA A 50 2.05 10.35 5.58
CA ALA A 50 2.07 8.95 5.17
C ALA A 50 3.18 8.63 4.16
N ILE A 51 3.56 7.34 4.10
CA ILE A 51 4.24 6.73 2.96
C ILE A 51 3.21 5.85 2.25
N ILE A 52 3.07 6.04 0.92
CA ILE A 52 2.24 5.18 0.08
C ILE A 52 3.12 4.42 -0.91
N VAL A 53 2.88 3.10 -1.02
CA VAL A 53 3.62 2.22 -1.93
C VAL A 53 2.70 1.11 -2.45
N GLU A 54 2.85 0.71 -3.72
CA GLU A 54 2.27 -0.55 -4.20
C GLU A 54 3.14 -1.72 -3.68
N PRO A 55 2.57 -2.82 -3.15
CA PRO A 55 3.34 -4.01 -2.77
C PRO A 55 4.16 -4.60 -3.93
N ILE A 56 3.59 -4.56 -5.12
CA ILE A 56 4.23 -4.82 -6.42
C ILE A 56 3.78 -3.68 -7.33
N GLN A 57 4.70 -2.91 -7.88
CA GLN A 57 4.35 -1.86 -8.82
C GLN A 57 3.94 -2.46 -10.15
N GLY A 58 2.62 -2.48 -10.45
CA GLY A 58 2.08 -3.04 -11.68
C GLY A 58 2.41 -2.17 -12.90
N GLU A 59 1.76 -1.02 -13.04
CA GLU A 59 1.97 -0.08 -14.16
C GLU A 59 3.39 0.52 -14.17
N GLY A 60 4.06 0.56 -13.03
CA GLY A 60 5.46 0.98 -12.91
C GLY A 60 6.48 -0.02 -13.46
N GLY A 61 6.04 -1.19 -13.98
CA GLY A 61 6.88 -2.19 -14.64
C GLY A 61 7.09 -3.47 -13.84
N ASP A 62 6.08 -3.92 -13.13
CA ASP A 62 6.07 -5.17 -12.32
C ASP A 62 7.26 -5.25 -11.35
N ASN A 63 7.54 -4.13 -10.68
CA ASN A 63 8.67 -4.04 -9.77
C ASN A 63 8.36 -4.70 -8.43
N HIS A 64 9.19 -5.65 -8.05
CA HIS A 64 9.14 -6.35 -6.77
C HIS A 64 10.11 -5.72 -5.76
N PHE A 65 9.76 -5.86 -4.49
CA PHE A 65 10.55 -5.37 -3.36
C PHE A 65 10.93 -6.51 -2.42
N ARG A 66 11.98 -6.30 -1.65
CA ARG A 66 12.36 -7.22 -0.57
C ARG A 66 11.56 -6.91 0.70
N ASP A 67 11.38 -7.92 1.53
CA ASP A 67 10.70 -7.80 2.83
C ASP A 67 11.41 -6.80 3.76
N GLU A 68 12.74 -6.78 3.72
CA GLU A 68 13.56 -5.88 4.54
C GLU A 68 13.32 -4.41 4.21
N PHE A 69 13.08 -4.09 2.92
CA PHE A 69 12.73 -2.73 2.52
C PHE A 69 11.36 -2.33 3.07
N MET A 70 10.34 -3.17 2.92
CA MET A 70 8.99 -2.91 3.44
C MET A 70 8.99 -2.79 4.97
N THR A 71 9.79 -3.61 5.66
CA THR A 71 10.00 -3.52 7.11
C THR A 71 10.64 -2.19 7.51
N SER A 72 11.62 -1.72 6.73
CA SER A 72 12.24 -0.42 6.97
C SER A 72 11.27 0.74 6.79
N LEU A 73 10.38 0.68 5.76
CA LEU A 73 9.33 1.69 5.57
C LEU A 73 8.36 1.71 6.75
N ARG A 74 7.95 0.53 7.24
CA ARG A 74 7.09 0.43 8.42
C ARG A 74 7.73 1.07 9.65
N GLN A 75 9.00 0.75 9.91
CA GLN A 75 9.74 1.32 11.03
C GLN A 75 9.84 2.85 10.94
N ILE A 76 10.17 3.39 9.76
CA ILE A 76 10.21 4.85 9.54
C ILE A 76 8.86 5.48 9.82
N CYS A 77 7.76 4.87 9.38
CA CYS A 77 6.43 5.37 9.65
C CYS A 77 6.12 5.39 11.15
N ASP A 78 6.50 4.34 11.88
CA ASP A 78 6.28 4.26 13.33
C ASP A 78 7.11 5.30 14.12
N GLU A 79 8.36 5.51 13.72
CA GLU A 79 9.27 6.47 14.37
C GLU A 79 8.89 7.93 14.13
N ASN A 80 8.10 8.22 13.08
CA ASN A 80 7.75 9.59 12.66
C ASN A 80 6.24 9.88 12.68
N GLU A 81 5.45 9.06 13.35
CA GLU A 81 3.98 9.22 13.46
C GLU A 81 3.26 9.30 12.10
N MET A 82 3.82 8.64 11.08
CA MET A 82 3.26 8.58 9.74
C MET A 82 2.44 7.30 9.54
N MET A 83 1.44 7.34 8.66
CA MET A 83 0.72 6.16 8.22
C MET A 83 1.49 5.41 7.13
N PHE A 84 1.51 4.07 7.22
CA PHE A 84 2.00 3.22 6.15
C PHE A 84 0.84 2.74 5.30
N ILE A 85 0.77 3.19 4.05
CA ILE A 85 -0.32 2.88 3.13
C ILE A 85 0.19 1.97 2.03
N MET A 86 -0.47 0.82 1.83
CA MET A 86 -0.21 -0.04 0.68
C MET A 86 -1.34 0.08 -0.35
N ASP A 87 -0.97 0.47 -1.57
CA ASP A 87 -1.90 0.51 -2.71
C ASP A 87 -2.05 -0.89 -3.31
N GLU A 88 -3.14 -1.55 -2.93
CA GLU A 88 -3.50 -2.89 -3.39
C GLU A 88 -4.53 -2.88 -4.54
N VAL A 89 -4.73 -1.75 -5.19
CA VAL A 89 -5.67 -1.63 -6.31
C VAL A 89 -5.32 -2.62 -7.43
N GLN A 90 -4.04 -2.83 -7.71
CA GLN A 90 -3.58 -3.83 -8.69
C GLN A 90 -3.41 -5.22 -8.08
N THR A 91 -2.86 -5.32 -6.88
CA THR A 91 -2.35 -6.55 -6.28
C THR A 91 -3.33 -7.27 -5.38
N GLY A 92 -4.33 -6.58 -4.85
CA GLY A 92 -5.31 -7.14 -3.93
C GLY A 92 -6.33 -8.08 -4.58
N VAL A 93 -7.18 -8.64 -3.76
CA VAL A 93 -8.29 -9.54 -4.15
C VAL A 93 -7.79 -10.78 -4.90
N GLY A 94 -6.77 -11.43 -4.33
CA GLY A 94 -6.40 -12.80 -4.66
C GLY A 94 -5.37 -13.01 -5.77
N ILE A 95 -4.96 -11.99 -6.52
CA ILE A 95 -4.09 -12.18 -7.70
C ILE A 95 -2.71 -12.78 -7.36
N THR A 96 -2.25 -12.60 -6.13
CA THR A 96 -0.94 -13.08 -5.66
C THR A 96 -1.00 -14.40 -4.89
N GLY A 97 -2.19 -15.05 -4.84
CA GLY A 97 -2.41 -16.25 -4.02
C GLY A 97 -2.71 -15.95 -2.54
N LYS A 98 -2.74 -14.71 -2.16
CA LYS A 98 -3.23 -14.20 -0.86
C LYS A 98 -4.37 -13.23 -1.11
N TRP A 99 -5.23 -12.98 -0.12
CA TRP A 99 -6.26 -11.95 -0.25
C TRP A 99 -5.65 -10.58 -0.58
N TRP A 100 -4.55 -10.26 0.10
CA TRP A 100 -3.80 -9.02 -0.09
C TRP A 100 -2.32 -9.33 -0.30
N ALA A 101 -1.67 -8.62 -1.22
CA ALA A 101 -0.26 -8.84 -1.50
C ALA A 101 0.65 -8.50 -0.32
N HIS A 102 0.24 -7.56 0.54
CA HIS A 102 1.01 -7.27 1.76
C HIS A 102 1.13 -8.47 2.72
N GLU A 103 0.28 -9.49 2.58
CA GLU A 103 0.40 -10.71 3.39
C GLU A 103 1.64 -11.54 3.06
N HIS A 104 2.35 -11.21 1.97
CA HIS A 104 3.65 -11.82 1.64
C HIS A 104 4.82 -11.14 2.36
N PHE A 105 4.59 -10.01 3.03
CA PHE A 105 5.59 -9.27 3.80
C PHE A 105 5.39 -9.45 5.31
N SER A 106 6.47 -9.28 6.05
CA SER A 106 6.44 -9.30 7.52
C SER A 106 5.80 -8.04 8.11
N SER A 107 5.89 -6.92 7.38
CA SER A 107 5.30 -5.64 7.78
C SER A 107 3.81 -5.57 7.44
N ARG A 108 3.05 -4.84 8.26
CA ARG A 108 1.62 -4.62 8.05
C ARG A 108 1.36 -3.14 7.75
N PRO A 109 0.52 -2.82 6.74
CA PRO A 109 0.08 -1.46 6.50
C PRO A 109 -0.95 -1.00 7.55
N ASP A 110 -1.06 0.32 7.70
CA ASP A 110 -2.15 0.93 8.47
C ASP A 110 -3.41 1.11 7.62
N ILE A 111 -3.20 1.36 6.33
CA ILE A 111 -4.29 1.53 5.36
C ILE A 111 -3.94 0.76 4.09
N ILE A 112 -4.93 0.12 3.48
CA ILE A 112 -4.85 -0.41 2.13
C ILE A 112 -5.93 0.23 1.25
N SER A 113 -5.60 0.55 0.00
CA SER A 113 -6.56 0.89 -1.03
C SER A 113 -6.81 -0.33 -1.93
N PHE A 114 -8.03 -0.51 -2.40
CA PHE A 114 -8.37 -1.62 -3.30
C PHE A 114 -9.33 -1.17 -4.40
N GLY A 115 -9.36 -1.92 -5.50
CA GLY A 115 -10.20 -1.60 -6.65
C GLY A 115 -10.04 -2.63 -7.75
N LYS A 116 -10.27 -2.21 -9.00
CA LYS A 116 -10.14 -3.04 -10.22
C LYS A 116 -10.96 -4.35 -10.11
N LYS A 117 -10.35 -5.45 -9.68
CA LYS A 117 -10.96 -6.78 -9.62
C LYS A 117 -12.16 -6.87 -8.67
N SER A 118 -12.17 -6.06 -7.63
CA SER A 118 -13.32 -5.96 -6.71
C SER A 118 -14.55 -5.33 -7.33
N GLN A 119 -14.42 -4.66 -8.49
CA GLN A 119 -15.48 -3.91 -9.18
C GLN A 119 -16.04 -2.74 -8.34
N VAL A 120 -15.52 -2.52 -7.17
CA VAL A 120 -15.76 -1.38 -6.30
C VAL A 120 -14.43 -0.90 -5.75
N CYS A 121 -14.22 0.40 -5.69
CA CYS A 121 -13.05 0.98 -5.05
C CYS A 121 -13.34 1.27 -3.58
N GLY A 122 -12.35 1.07 -2.75
CA GLY A 122 -12.46 1.33 -1.32
C GLY A 122 -11.11 1.35 -0.63
N MET A 123 -11.17 1.54 0.67
CA MET A 123 -10.01 1.43 1.55
C MET A 123 -10.38 0.69 2.83
N LEU A 124 -9.42 0.02 3.43
CA LEU A 124 -9.50 -0.59 4.73
C LEU A 124 -8.45 0.06 5.62
N ALA A 125 -8.80 0.37 6.83
CA ALA A 125 -7.89 0.96 7.81
C ALA A 125 -7.76 0.04 9.03
N SER A 126 -6.57 0.03 9.63
CA SER A 126 -6.32 -0.62 10.90
C SER A 126 -6.85 0.25 12.06
N ASN A 127 -6.84 -0.30 13.26
CA ASN A 127 -7.21 0.45 14.48
C ASN A 127 -6.23 1.57 14.85
N ARG A 128 -5.12 1.72 14.14
CA ARG A 128 -4.20 2.86 14.35
C ARG A 128 -4.87 4.20 14.04
N VAL A 129 -5.85 4.23 13.12
CA VAL A 129 -6.60 5.46 12.85
C VAL A 129 -7.42 5.92 14.05
N ASP A 130 -7.77 5.00 14.98
CA ASP A 130 -8.53 5.30 16.19
C ASP A 130 -7.71 6.08 17.24
N GLU A 131 -6.38 6.22 17.04
CA GLU A 131 -5.52 7.08 17.85
C GLU A 131 -5.83 8.57 17.64
N VAL A 132 -6.53 8.90 16.55
CA VAL A 132 -6.94 10.27 16.22
C VAL A 132 -8.43 10.44 16.51
N GLU A 133 -8.77 11.32 17.46
CA GLU A 133 -10.17 11.68 17.73
C GLU A 133 -10.80 12.30 16.46
N HIS A 134 -12.07 11.99 16.23
CA HIS A 134 -12.84 12.56 15.10
C HIS A 134 -12.23 12.28 13.72
N HIS A 135 -11.59 11.13 13.52
CA HIS A 135 -11.05 10.75 12.23
C HIS A 135 -12.14 10.51 11.18
N VAL A 136 -11.74 10.48 9.90
CA VAL A 136 -12.67 10.46 8.74
C VAL A 136 -13.61 9.24 8.68
N PHE A 137 -13.29 8.14 9.35
CA PHE A 137 -14.16 6.96 9.42
C PHE A 137 -15.23 7.06 10.53
N LEU A 138 -15.07 7.95 11.50
CA LEU A 138 -16.07 8.22 12.56
C LEU A 138 -16.98 9.40 12.20
N GLU A 139 -16.43 10.44 11.58
CA GLU A 139 -17.20 11.64 11.26
C GLU A 139 -17.94 11.50 9.93
N SER A 140 -19.24 11.66 9.97
CA SER A 140 -20.09 11.62 8.79
C SER A 140 -19.69 12.70 7.76
N SER A 141 -19.78 12.37 6.48
CA SER A 141 -19.56 13.27 5.34
C SER A 141 -18.12 13.76 5.11
N ARG A 142 -17.14 13.25 5.85
CA ARG A 142 -15.72 13.58 5.61
C ARG A 142 -15.11 12.81 4.45
N ILE A 143 -15.56 11.57 4.22
CA ILE A 143 -15.25 10.78 3.02
C ILE A 143 -16.55 10.64 2.24
N ASN A 144 -16.59 11.16 1.02
CA ASN A 144 -17.77 11.10 0.19
C ASN A 144 -17.42 10.96 -1.29
N SER A 145 -18.27 10.23 -2.02
CA SER A 145 -18.22 10.08 -3.46
C SER A 145 -19.64 9.89 -3.98
N THR A 146 -20.00 10.54 -5.08
CA THR A 146 -21.33 10.42 -5.69
C THR A 146 -21.70 8.98 -6.03
N PHE A 147 -20.74 8.19 -6.48
CA PHE A 147 -20.92 6.77 -6.83
C PHE A 147 -20.25 5.79 -5.83
N GLY A 148 -19.67 6.31 -4.76
CA GLY A 148 -19.09 5.49 -3.71
C GLY A 148 -20.16 4.68 -3.00
N GLY A 149 -19.92 3.37 -2.83
CA GLY A 149 -20.89 2.48 -2.21
C GLY A 149 -22.14 2.22 -3.06
N ASN A 150 -22.04 2.29 -4.38
CA ASN A 150 -23.13 1.90 -5.29
C ASN A 150 -23.61 0.47 -4.94
N LEU A 151 -24.91 0.33 -4.69
CA LEU A 151 -25.50 -0.93 -4.21
C LEU A 151 -25.26 -2.10 -5.17
N THR A 152 -25.32 -1.87 -6.48
CA THR A 152 -25.06 -2.91 -7.49
C THR A 152 -23.61 -3.41 -7.41
N ASP A 153 -22.66 -2.49 -7.26
CA ASP A 153 -21.25 -2.83 -7.17
C ASP A 153 -20.93 -3.51 -5.84
N MET A 154 -21.57 -3.11 -4.75
CA MET A 154 -21.44 -3.77 -3.45
C MET A 154 -21.94 -5.22 -3.49
N VAL A 155 -23.11 -5.47 -4.10
CA VAL A 155 -23.64 -6.85 -4.28
C VAL A 155 -22.72 -7.65 -5.19
N ARG A 156 -22.22 -7.06 -6.27
CA ARG A 156 -21.26 -7.72 -7.17
C ARG A 156 -19.98 -8.10 -6.43
N PHE A 157 -19.45 -7.20 -5.63
CA PHE A 157 -18.24 -7.48 -4.84
C PHE A 157 -18.47 -8.59 -3.82
N GLN A 158 -19.60 -8.57 -3.12
CA GLN A 158 -19.99 -9.68 -2.24
C GLN A 158 -19.97 -11.02 -2.97
N LEU A 159 -20.59 -11.11 -4.14
CA LEU A 159 -20.61 -12.35 -4.94
C LEU A 159 -19.21 -12.77 -5.39
N ILE A 160 -18.33 -11.83 -5.75
CA ILE A 160 -16.92 -12.12 -6.08
C ILE A 160 -16.22 -12.76 -4.88
N LEU A 161 -16.35 -12.20 -3.69
CA LEU A 161 -15.74 -12.73 -2.47
C LEU A 161 -16.28 -14.13 -2.12
N GLU A 162 -17.59 -14.33 -2.25
CA GLU A 162 -18.23 -15.63 -2.02
C GLU A 162 -17.72 -16.69 -3.00
N ILE A 163 -17.56 -16.36 -4.28
CA ILE A 163 -17.04 -17.30 -5.30
C ILE A 163 -15.58 -17.64 -5.00
N ILE A 164 -14.72 -16.63 -4.75
CA ILE A 164 -13.32 -16.88 -4.43
C ILE A 164 -13.18 -17.83 -3.24
N THR A 165 -13.99 -17.60 -2.19
CA THR A 165 -13.96 -18.41 -0.97
C THR A 165 -14.50 -19.83 -1.23
N LYS A 166 -15.66 -19.94 -1.88
CA LYS A 166 -16.35 -21.23 -2.12
C LYS A 166 -15.56 -22.13 -3.05
N GLU A 167 -15.02 -21.56 -4.13
CA GLU A 167 -14.26 -22.31 -5.13
C GLU A 167 -12.76 -22.43 -4.76
N LYS A 168 -12.36 -21.91 -3.59
CA LYS A 168 -10.99 -21.99 -3.06
C LYS A 168 -9.93 -21.47 -4.05
N LEU A 169 -10.22 -20.36 -4.72
CA LEU A 169 -9.38 -19.85 -5.81
C LEU A 169 -8.01 -19.31 -5.36
N LEU A 170 -7.75 -19.22 -4.06
CA LEU A 170 -6.45 -18.81 -3.51
C LEU A 170 -5.54 -20.01 -3.17
N GLU A 171 -6.05 -21.22 -3.23
CA GLU A 171 -5.33 -22.48 -3.01
C GLU A 171 -4.78 -23.03 -4.36
#